data_1942548a1bc100e6801974c47bdebdac
#
_entry.id   1942548a1bc100e6801974c47bdebdac
#
_cell.length_a   1.000
_cell.length_b   1.000
_cell.length_c   1.000
_cell.angle_alpha   90.00
_cell.angle_beta   90.00
_cell.angle_gamma   90.00
#
_symmetry.space_group_name_H-M   'P 1'
#
loop_
_entity.id
_entity.type
_entity.pdbx_description
1 polymer ?
#
loop_
_entity_poly.entity_id
_entity_poly.type
_entity_poly.pdbx_seq_one_letter_code
_entity_poly.pdbx_strand_id
1 'polypeptide(L)'
;MEKIASFTIDHIKLQPGVYVSRTDHIGAEVITTFDLRMTSPNEEPVMNTAEMHTIEHLAATFLRNHPTYKDQTIYFGPMGCRTGFYLLLAGDLTSAQIVPLMIEMFEFIRDYHDEVPGASAKDCGNYLDMNLSMANYLAKRYLDNVLYVIDDSRLVYPQ
;
A
#
# COMPACT_ATOMS: atom_id res chain seq x y z
N MET A 1 17.60 11.48 -21.35
CA MET A 1 17.28 10.50 -20.28
C MET A 1 15.85 10.07 -20.50
N GLU A 2 15.58 8.77 -20.61
CA GLU A 2 14.24 8.26 -20.82
C GLU A 2 13.41 8.33 -19.52
N LYS A 3 12.08 8.49 -19.65
CA LYS A 3 11.18 8.46 -18.49
C LYS A 3 11.11 7.05 -17.94
N ILE A 4 11.18 6.92 -16.63
CA ILE A 4 10.92 5.65 -15.93
C ILE A 4 9.41 5.34 -15.89
N ALA A 5 9.06 4.07 -15.72
CA ALA A 5 7.66 3.60 -15.79
C ALA A 5 6.70 4.40 -14.89
N SER A 6 7.11 4.72 -13.66
CA SER A 6 6.28 5.50 -12.72
C SER A 6 6.01 6.95 -13.16
N PHE A 7 6.79 7.51 -14.10
CA PHE A 7 6.57 8.85 -14.64
C PHE A 7 5.76 8.86 -15.94
N THR A 8 5.35 7.70 -16.42
CA THR A 8 4.49 7.58 -17.62
C THR A 8 3.00 7.51 -17.26
N ILE A 9 2.66 7.36 -15.99
CA ILE A 9 1.29 7.30 -15.52
C ILE A 9 0.69 8.71 -15.50
N ASP A 10 -0.52 8.87 -16.02
CA ASP A 10 -1.25 10.14 -15.95
C ASP A 10 -1.81 10.39 -14.55
N HIS A 11 -1.04 11.12 -13.73
CA HIS A 11 -1.42 11.45 -12.35
C HIS A 11 -2.57 12.45 -12.22
N ILE A 12 -3.00 13.08 -13.33
CA ILE A 12 -4.19 13.95 -13.34
C ILE A 12 -5.47 13.11 -13.37
N LYS A 13 -5.42 11.96 -14.04
CA LYS A 13 -6.55 11.04 -14.16
C LYS A 13 -6.54 9.93 -13.10
N LEU A 14 -5.44 9.75 -12.41
CA LEU A 14 -5.25 8.63 -11.47
C LEU A 14 -6.14 8.79 -10.24
N GLN A 15 -7.02 7.83 -10.03
CA GLN A 15 -7.92 7.76 -8.87
C GLN A 15 -7.32 6.84 -7.77
N PRO A 16 -7.78 6.95 -6.53
CA PRO A 16 -7.49 5.95 -5.50
C PRO A 16 -7.95 4.56 -5.96
N GLY A 17 -7.09 3.56 -5.77
CA GLY A 17 -7.33 2.20 -6.27
C GLY A 17 -6.20 1.24 -5.92
N VAL A 18 -6.20 0.11 -6.61
CA VAL A 18 -5.17 -0.94 -6.52
C VAL A 18 -4.70 -1.27 -7.92
N TYR A 19 -3.47 -0.96 -8.25
CA TYR A 19 -2.96 -1.07 -9.60
C TYR A 19 -1.72 -1.97 -9.66
N VAL A 20 -1.55 -2.73 -10.74
CA VAL A 20 -0.25 -3.28 -11.08
C VAL A 20 0.60 -2.15 -11.63
N SER A 21 1.63 -1.75 -10.88
CA SER A 21 2.58 -0.71 -11.33
C SER A 21 3.53 -1.25 -12.38
N ARG A 22 4.06 -2.45 -12.12
CA ARG A 22 4.92 -3.18 -13.07
C ARG A 22 5.06 -4.64 -12.68
N THR A 23 5.48 -5.44 -13.64
CA THR A 23 5.89 -6.83 -13.45
C THR A 23 7.35 -6.97 -13.88
N ASP A 24 8.21 -7.42 -12.98
CA ASP A 24 9.62 -7.62 -13.23
C ASP A 24 9.95 -9.12 -13.34
N HIS A 25 10.74 -9.50 -14.34
CA HIS A 25 11.25 -10.85 -14.52
C HIS A 25 12.74 -10.89 -14.15
N ILE A 26 13.09 -11.67 -13.14
CA ILE A 26 14.46 -11.81 -12.64
C ILE A 26 14.84 -13.29 -12.71
N GLY A 27 15.54 -13.68 -13.78
CA GLY A 27 15.78 -15.11 -14.06
C GLY A 27 14.46 -15.84 -14.32
N ALA A 28 14.18 -16.88 -13.55
CA ALA A 28 12.93 -17.65 -13.61
C ALA A 28 11.82 -17.07 -12.71
N GLU A 29 12.15 -16.08 -11.88
CA GLU A 29 11.23 -15.50 -10.91
C GLU A 29 10.50 -14.28 -11.47
N VAL A 30 9.29 -14.08 -11.00
CA VAL A 30 8.44 -12.93 -11.34
C VAL A 30 8.11 -12.16 -10.06
N ILE A 31 8.19 -10.84 -10.14
CA ILE A 31 7.83 -9.93 -9.05
C ILE A 31 6.79 -8.95 -9.56
N THR A 32 5.65 -8.87 -8.90
CA THR A 32 4.62 -7.87 -9.19
C THR A 32 4.68 -6.75 -8.16
N THR A 33 4.82 -5.52 -8.63
CA THR A 33 4.74 -4.31 -7.81
C THR A 33 3.34 -3.72 -7.93
N PHE A 34 2.64 -3.60 -6.81
CA PHE A 34 1.33 -2.97 -6.71
C PHE A 34 1.45 -1.55 -6.19
N ASP A 35 0.70 -0.66 -6.81
CA ASP A 35 0.43 0.70 -6.38
C ASP A 35 -0.89 0.71 -5.60
N LEU A 36 -0.80 0.89 -4.30
CA LEU A 36 -1.95 1.05 -3.42
C LEU A 36 -2.22 2.54 -3.24
N ARG A 37 -2.97 3.11 -4.20
CA ARG A 37 -3.24 4.54 -4.21
C ARG A 37 -4.38 4.87 -3.27
N MET A 38 -4.08 5.61 -2.19
CA MET A 38 -5.04 5.91 -1.13
C MET A 38 -5.68 7.29 -1.26
N THR A 39 -4.98 8.24 -1.90
CA THR A 39 -5.49 9.61 -2.12
C THR A 39 -5.41 10.00 -3.58
N SER A 40 -6.30 10.88 -4.03
CA SER A 40 -6.28 11.44 -5.38
C SER A 40 -5.06 12.35 -5.55
N PRO A 41 -4.12 12.02 -6.45
CA PRO A 41 -2.91 12.82 -6.63
C PRO A 41 -3.24 14.26 -7.03
N ASN A 42 -2.59 15.21 -6.37
CA ASN A 42 -2.73 16.66 -6.62
C ASN A 42 -4.11 17.28 -6.38
N GLU A 43 -5.12 16.49 -5.97
CA GLU A 43 -6.49 16.97 -5.75
C GLU A 43 -6.87 17.02 -4.28
N GLU A 44 -6.29 16.16 -3.45
CA GLU A 44 -6.57 16.14 -2.01
C GLU A 44 -5.27 16.20 -1.19
N PRO A 45 -5.36 16.57 0.11
CA PRO A 45 -4.18 16.59 0.98
C PRO A 45 -3.50 15.22 1.06
N VAL A 46 -2.17 15.23 1.02
CA VAL A 46 -1.37 14.01 1.20
C VAL A 46 -1.41 13.54 2.66
N MET A 47 -1.13 12.26 2.89
CA MET A 47 -0.98 11.70 4.23
C MET A 47 0.28 12.27 4.91
N ASN A 48 0.25 12.44 6.24
CA ASN A 48 1.43 12.85 6.99
C ASN A 48 2.35 11.66 7.27
N THR A 49 3.60 11.95 7.64
CA THR A 49 4.63 10.92 7.84
C THR A 49 4.29 9.95 8.96
N ALA A 50 3.73 10.44 10.07
CA ALA A 50 3.45 9.61 11.24
C ALA A 50 2.39 8.53 10.99
N GLU A 51 1.28 8.87 10.34
CA GLU A 51 0.26 7.88 9.97
C GLU A 51 0.74 6.92 8.89
N MET A 52 1.51 7.40 7.92
CA MET A 52 2.11 6.52 6.90
C MET A 52 3.11 5.53 7.51
N HIS A 53 3.95 5.99 8.42
CA HIS A 53 4.90 5.14 9.13
C HIS A 53 4.18 4.08 9.99
N THR A 54 3.09 4.46 10.63
CA THR A 54 2.24 3.54 11.39
C THR A 54 1.61 2.48 10.48
N ILE A 55 1.05 2.88 9.34
CA ILE A 55 0.48 1.96 8.35
C ILE A 55 1.56 1.00 7.83
N GLU A 56 2.77 1.50 7.55
CA GLU A 56 3.89 0.67 7.10
C GLU A 56 4.21 -0.45 8.10
N HIS A 57 4.36 -0.12 9.39
CA HIS A 57 4.66 -1.10 10.44
C HIS A 57 3.55 -2.14 10.58
N LEU A 58 2.28 -1.71 10.60
CA LEU A 58 1.14 -2.61 10.72
C LEU A 58 0.98 -3.51 9.50
N ALA A 59 1.05 -2.95 8.29
CA ALA A 59 0.94 -3.69 7.05
C ALA A 59 2.08 -4.71 6.88
N ALA A 60 3.32 -4.31 7.15
CA ALA A 60 4.46 -5.22 7.07
C ALA A 60 4.33 -6.37 8.07
N THR A 61 3.87 -6.10 9.29
CA THR A 61 3.61 -7.11 10.31
C THR A 61 2.50 -8.07 9.88
N PHE A 62 1.39 -7.54 9.37
CA PHE A 62 0.28 -8.35 8.86
C PHE A 62 0.71 -9.27 7.73
N LEU A 63 1.36 -8.72 6.71
CA LEU A 63 1.75 -9.46 5.51
C LEU A 63 2.76 -10.58 5.82
N ARG A 64 3.76 -10.30 6.65
CA ARG A 64 4.79 -11.28 6.99
C ARG A 64 4.34 -12.35 8.00
N ASN A 65 3.14 -12.18 8.57
CA ASN A 65 2.48 -13.19 9.40
C ASN A 65 1.26 -13.82 8.69
N HIS A 66 0.93 -13.38 7.47
CA HIS A 66 -0.22 -13.90 6.74
C HIS A 66 0.00 -15.37 6.34
N PRO A 67 -0.99 -16.27 6.58
CA PRO A 67 -0.82 -17.72 6.35
C PRO A 67 -0.48 -18.07 4.89
N THR A 68 -0.97 -17.30 3.93
CA THR A 68 -0.77 -17.55 2.49
C THR A 68 0.36 -16.71 1.89
N TYR A 69 0.43 -15.41 2.24
CA TYR A 69 1.29 -14.45 1.54
C TYR A 69 2.64 -14.14 2.21
N LYS A 70 2.91 -14.66 3.42
CA LYS A 70 4.14 -14.36 4.16
C LYS A 70 5.42 -14.64 3.35
N ASP A 71 5.44 -15.78 2.65
CA ASP A 71 6.61 -16.21 1.88
C ASP A 71 6.72 -15.53 0.50
N GLN A 72 5.63 -14.89 0.03
CA GLN A 72 5.60 -14.10 -1.21
C GLN A 72 5.86 -12.62 -0.97
N THR A 73 5.78 -12.15 0.28
CA THR A 73 5.95 -10.73 0.61
C THR A 73 7.41 -10.32 0.52
N ILE A 74 7.73 -9.44 -0.41
CA ILE A 74 9.07 -8.89 -0.61
C ILE A 74 9.23 -7.57 0.11
N TYR A 75 8.30 -6.63 -0.10
CA TYR A 75 8.38 -5.29 0.45
C TYR A 75 7.00 -4.63 0.53
N PHE A 76 6.81 -3.84 1.58
CA PHE A 76 5.72 -2.87 1.70
C PHE A 76 6.30 -1.55 2.21
N GLY A 77 6.00 -0.44 1.55
CA GLY A 77 6.52 0.84 1.97
C GLY A 77 5.84 2.04 1.31
N PRO A 78 5.98 3.24 1.93
CA PRO A 78 5.32 4.46 1.46
C PRO A 78 5.94 4.98 0.17
N MET A 79 5.10 5.64 -0.63
CA MET A 79 5.56 6.46 -1.76
C MET A 79 6.08 7.80 -1.24
N GLY A 80 7.14 8.32 -1.85
CA GLY A 80 7.70 9.62 -1.50
C GLY A 80 6.72 10.79 -1.70
N CYS A 81 5.74 10.67 -2.59
CA CYS A 81 4.67 11.66 -2.81
C CYS A 81 3.58 11.62 -1.72
N ARG A 82 3.59 10.64 -0.84
CA ARG A 82 2.68 10.45 0.28
C ARG A 82 1.20 10.30 -0.11
N THR A 83 0.94 9.72 -1.29
CA THR A 83 -0.42 9.45 -1.78
C THR A 83 -0.80 7.97 -1.72
N GLY A 84 0.12 7.11 -1.33
CA GLY A 84 -0.10 5.68 -1.22
C GLY A 84 1.16 4.90 -0.87
N PHE A 85 1.08 3.59 -1.10
CA PHE A 85 2.14 2.63 -0.77
C PHE A 85 2.45 1.73 -1.97
N TYR A 86 3.66 1.18 -1.98
CA TYR A 86 4.01 0.06 -2.85
C TYR A 86 4.01 -1.25 -2.07
N LEU A 87 3.41 -2.27 -2.68
CA LEU A 87 3.49 -3.66 -2.24
C LEU A 87 4.17 -4.48 -3.33
N LEU A 88 5.23 -5.18 -2.98
CA LEU A 88 5.93 -6.12 -3.87
C LEU A 88 5.67 -7.55 -3.41
N LEU A 89 5.11 -8.35 -4.32
CA LEU A 89 4.88 -9.78 -4.10
C LEU A 89 5.60 -10.62 -5.15
N ALA A 90 6.15 -11.74 -4.73
CA ALA A 90 6.62 -12.77 -5.64
C ALA A 90 5.43 -13.42 -6.37
N GLY A 91 5.55 -13.57 -7.67
CA GLY A 91 4.53 -14.15 -8.54
C GLY A 91 4.01 -13.16 -9.59
N ASP A 92 3.38 -13.71 -10.62
CA ASP A 92 2.66 -12.95 -11.65
C ASP A 92 1.20 -12.80 -11.21
N LEU A 93 0.90 -11.67 -10.56
CA LEU A 93 -0.37 -11.43 -9.89
C LEU A 93 -1.09 -10.23 -10.51
N THR A 94 -2.42 -10.28 -10.50
CA THR A 94 -3.28 -9.17 -10.94
C THR A 94 -3.77 -8.33 -9.77
N SER A 95 -4.18 -7.09 -10.05
CA SER A 95 -4.81 -6.23 -9.04
C SER A 95 -6.04 -6.88 -8.42
N ALA A 96 -6.92 -7.49 -9.22
CA ALA A 96 -8.13 -8.16 -8.74
C ALA A 96 -7.82 -9.31 -7.77
N GLN A 97 -6.73 -10.05 -7.99
CA GLN A 97 -6.35 -11.17 -7.12
C GLN A 97 -5.94 -10.72 -5.72
N ILE A 98 -5.37 -9.53 -5.56
CA ILE A 98 -4.91 -9.03 -4.26
C ILE A 98 -5.92 -8.15 -3.54
N VAL A 99 -7.02 -7.75 -4.15
CA VAL A 99 -8.05 -6.93 -3.48
C VAL A 99 -8.54 -7.59 -2.18
N PRO A 100 -8.86 -8.89 -2.11
CA PRO A 100 -9.25 -9.52 -0.85
C PRO A 100 -8.17 -9.40 0.24
N LEU A 101 -6.89 -9.60 -0.11
CA LEU A 101 -5.77 -9.42 0.81
C LEU A 101 -5.67 -7.97 1.31
N MET A 102 -5.90 -7.00 0.44
CA MET A 102 -5.89 -5.58 0.82
C MET A 102 -7.04 -5.24 1.76
N ILE A 103 -8.22 -5.80 1.53
CA ILE A 103 -9.36 -5.64 2.44
C ILE A 103 -9.00 -6.20 3.83
N GLU A 104 -8.52 -7.44 3.92
CA GLU A 104 -8.11 -8.04 5.20
C GLU A 104 -7.03 -7.20 5.92
N MET A 105 -6.03 -6.74 5.19
CA MET A 105 -4.94 -5.94 5.74
C MET A 105 -5.42 -4.59 6.28
N PHE A 106 -6.23 -3.86 5.51
CA PHE A 106 -6.73 -2.56 5.95
C PHE A 106 -7.82 -2.67 7.02
N GLU A 107 -8.58 -3.77 7.07
CA GLU A 107 -9.46 -4.10 8.21
C GLU A 107 -8.63 -4.32 9.48
N PHE A 108 -7.54 -5.08 9.39
CA PHE A 108 -6.60 -5.25 10.49
C PHE A 108 -6.06 -3.91 10.98
N ILE A 109 -5.63 -3.01 10.07
CA ILE A 109 -5.11 -1.69 10.44
C ILE A 109 -6.21 -0.80 11.05
N ARG A 110 -7.42 -0.81 10.48
CA ARG A 110 -8.58 -0.05 11.01
C ARG A 110 -8.89 -0.42 12.47
N ASP A 111 -8.83 -1.71 12.77
CA ASP A 111 -9.28 -2.27 14.05
C ASP A 111 -8.13 -2.47 15.05
N TYR A 112 -6.92 -2.08 14.70
CA TYR A 112 -5.74 -2.22 15.56
C TYR A 112 -5.74 -1.17 16.67
N HIS A 113 -5.57 -1.61 17.93
CA HIS A 113 -5.65 -0.73 19.12
C HIS A 113 -4.53 -0.95 20.14
N ASP A 114 -3.58 -1.84 19.84
CA ASP A 114 -2.43 -2.11 20.71
C ASP A 114 -1.21 -1.24 20.36
N GLU A 115 -0.10 -1.46 21.03
CA GLU A 115 1.18 -0.84 20.67
C GLU A 115 1.58 -1.18 19.24
N VAL A 116 2.01 -0.18 18.47
CA VAL A 116 2.45 -0.39 17.09
C VAL A 116 3.68 -1.30 17.08
N PRO A 117 3.66 -2.41 16.35
CA PRO A 117 4.79 -3.33 16.30
C PRO A 117 6.07 -2.63 15.85
N GLY A 118 7.18 -2.87 16.55
CA GLY A 118 8.48 -2.28 16.24
C GLY A 118 8.60 -0.78 16.55
N ALA A 119 7.62 -0.14 17.19
CA ALA A 119 7.69 1.26 17.59
C ALA A 119 8.52 1.47 18.87
N SER A 120 9.77 1.04 18.84
CA SER A 120 10.73 1.23 19.93
C SER A 120 12.05 1.79 19.41
N ALA A 121 12.81 2.46 20.28
CA ALA A 121 14.12 3.01 19.91
C ALA A 121 15.12 1.93 19.46
N LYS A 122 14.92 0.68 19.86
CA LYS A 122 15.75 -0.45 19.48
C LYS A 122 15.41 -0.96 18.07
N ASP A 123 14.14 -0.94 17.71
CA ASP A 123 13.62 -1.64 16.53
C ASP A 123 13.37 -0.70 15.35
N CYS A 124 13.24 0.61 15.60
CA CYS A 124 12.93 1.60 14.57
C CYS A 124 13.82 2.85 14.69
N GLY A 125 14.30 3.36 13.56
CA GLY A 125 15.14 4.55 13.50
C GLY A 125 14.43 5.86 13.83
N ASN A 126 13.09 5.88 13.85
CA ASN A 126 12.27 7.05 14.17
C ASN A 126 10.95 6.64 14.86
N TYR A 127 11.07 5.90 15.96
CA TYR A 127 9.94 5.26 16.63
C TYR A 127 8.90 6.21 17.22
N LEU A 128 9.22 7.49 17.42
CA LEU A 128 8.29 8.51 17.89
C LEU A 128 7.38 9.08 16.79
N ASP A 129 7.71 8.87 15.53
CA ASP A 129 6.92 9.34 14.38
C ASP A 129 5.80 8.34 14.05
N MET A 130 4.86 8.19 14.97
CA MET A 130 3.70 7.28 14.87
C MET A 130 2.41 8.01 15.20
N ASN A 131 1.32 7.65 14.49
CA ASN A 131 -0.03 8.16 14.75
C ASN A 131 -1.06 7.05 14.46
N LEU A 132 -1.34 6.22 15.46
CA LEU A 132 -2.24 5.07 15.31
C LEU A 132 -3.69 5.51 15.00
N SER A 133 -4.20 6.54 15.67
CA SER A 133 -5.57 7.02 15.46
C SER A 133 -5.79 7.47 14.01
N MET A 134 -4.82 8.18 13.42
CA MET A 134 -4.89 8.59 12.01
C MET A 134 -4.70 7.42 11.07
N ALA A 135 -3.84 6.45 11.39
CA ALA A 135 -3.70 5.23 10.60
C ALA A 135 -5.02 4.43 10.55
N ASN A 136 -5.70 4.27 11.70
CA ASN A 136 -7.03 3.64 11.75
C ASN A 136 -8.05 4.39 10.88
N TYR A 137 -8.08 5.71 10.97
CA TYR A 137 -8.98 6.56 10.19
C TYR A 137 -8.72 6.43 8.67
N LEU A 138 -7.45 6.51 8.25
CA LEU A 138 -7.08 6.40 6.84
C LEU A 138 -7.37 5.00 6.28
N ALA A 139 -7.14 3.96 7.07
CA ALA A 139 -7.50 2.59 6.71
C ALA A 139 -9.02 2.45 6.50
N LYS A 140 -9.82 2.97 7.44
CA LYS A 140 -11.28 3.00 7.30
C LYS A 140 -11.72 3.76 6.06
N ARG A 141 -11.15 4.92 5.80
CA ARG A 141 -11.47 5.73 4.62
C ARG A 141 -11.15 5.00 3.32
N TYR A 142 -9.99 4.34 3.23
CA TYR A 142 -9.60 3.57 2.04
C TYR A 142 -10.51 2.37 1.83
N LEU A 143 -10.89 1.67 2.89
CA LEU A 143 -11.88 0.59 2.84
C LEU A 143 -13.24 1.08 2.31
N ASP A 144 -13.81 2.10 2.96
CA ASP A 144 -15.18 2.55 2.68
C ASP A 144 -15.31 3.20 1.29
N ASN A 145 -14.31 4.00 0.89
CA ASN A 145 -14.40 4.80 -0.32
C ASN A 145 -13.77 4.14 -1.56
N VAL A 146 -12.94 3.11 -1.36
CA VAL A 146 -12.21 2.46 -2.44
C VAL A 146 -12.40 0.95 -2.42
N LEU A 147 -11.87 0.25 -1.43
CA LEU A 147 -11.73 -1.21 -1.48
C LEU A 147 -13.07 -1.95 -1.48
N TYR A 148 -14.05 -1.52 -0.69
CA TYR A 148 -15.37 -2.15 -0.63
C TYR A 148 -16.26 -1.88 -1.86
N VAL A 149 -15.92 -0.83 -2.62
CA VAL A 149 -16.70 -0.41 -3.81
C VAL A 149 -15.84 -0.43 -5.08
N ILE A 150 -14.69 -1.13 -5.05
CA ILE A 150 -13.73 -1.12 -6.14
C ILE A 150 -14.32 -1.75 -7.40
N ASP A 151 -14.08 -1.11 -8.54
CA ASP A 151 -14.45 -1.56 -9.86
C ASP A 151 -13.23 -1.61 -10.80
N ASP A 152 -13.43 -2.07 -12.02
CA ASP A 152 -12.35 -2.26 -13.00
C ASP A 152 -11.57 -0.97 -13.31
N SER A 153 -12.21 0.20 -13.21
CA SER A 153 -11.57 1.50 -13.46
C SER A 153 -10.51 1.86 -12.43
N ARG A 154 -10.55 1.21 -11.25
CA ARG A 154 -9.61 1.40 -10.14
C ARG A 154 -8.63 0.24 -9.97
N LEU A 155 -8.58 -0.65 -10.95
CA LEU A 155 -7.67 -1.81 -11.00
C LEU A 155 -6.64 -1.71 -12.13
N VAL A 156 -6.84 -0.80 -13.07
CA VAL A 156 -5.97 -0.56 -14.22
C VAL A 156 -5.68 0.93 -14.34
N TYR A 157 -4.42 1.29 -14.58
CA TYR A 157 -4.05 2.69 -14.75
C TYR A 157 -4.82 3.38 -15.88
N PRO A 158 -5.22 4.65 -15.69
CA PRO A 158 -5.85 5.45 -16.73
C PRO A 158 -4.90 5.65 -17.91
N GLN A 159 -5.46 5.62 -19.11
CA GLN A 159 -4.74 5.87 -20.37
C GLN A 159 -4.93 7.31 -20.86
#